data_82927661db7a07e1184986b9985d47b7
#
_entry.id   82927661db7a07e1184986b9985d47b7
#
_cell.length_a   1.000
_cell.length_b   1.000
_cell.length_c   1.000
_cell.angle_alpha   90.00
_cell.angle_beta   90.00
_cell.angle_gamma   90.00
#
_symmetry.space_group_name_H-M   'P 1'
#
loop_
_entity.id
_entity.type
_entity.pdbx_description
1 polymer ?
#
loop_
_entity_poly.entity_id
_entity_poly.type
_entity_poly.pdbx_seq_one_letter_code
_entity_poly.pdbx_strand_id
1 'polypeptide(L)'
;MNRIPFNIPLVLNSEIKNITRVLDIGKFSGDGEFTKKCNNWLEAYTKSKKVLLTTSCTHALELSAILVNIQPGDEVITSSYSFVSSANAFILRGAKIVFVDIRPDTMNIDESKIEQAITSKTKAIVPVHYAGVACEMDTIMEIAKKYELYVIEDAAQGVMSTYKGKALGSIGHLGCFSFHETKNYHCGEAGAIIINNEDFIDRAEIIREKGTNRSLFLRGTLDKYRWVD
;
A
#
# COMPACT_ATOMS: atom_id res chain seq x y z
N MET A 1 -18.41 -26.67 23.77
CA MET A 1 -17.55 -26.54 22.58
C MET A 1 -16.70 -25.29 22.75
N ASN A 2 -15.37 -25.41 22.67
CA ASN A 2 -14.50 -24.23 22.69
C ASN A 2 -14.72 -23.47 21.37
N ARG A 3 -15.17 -22.22 21.47
CA ARG A 3 -15.34 -21.33 20.30
C ARG A 3 -13.95 -20.91 19.81
N ILE A 4 -13.64 -21.18 18.55
CA ILE A 4 -12.43 -20.68 17.89
C ILE A 4 -12.74 -19.26 17.37
N PRO A 5 -12.08 -18.21 17.85
CA PRO A 5 -12.29 -16.85 17.36
C PRO A 5 -11.69 -16.69 15.94
N PHE A 6 -12.18 -15.68 15.22
CA PHE A 6 -11.65 -15.36 13.89
C PHE A 6 -10.17 -14.94 13.93
N ASN A 7 -9.83 -14.09 14.89
CA ASN A 7 -8.43 -13.75 15.21
C ASN A 7 -8.32 -13.41 16.70
N ILE A 8 -7.10 -13.39 17.19
CA ILE A 8 -6.75 -12.93 18.54
C ILE A 8 -5.58 -11.96 18.37
N PRO A 9 -5.82 -10.64 18.53
CA PRO A 9 -4.76 -9.65 18.45
C PRO A 9 -3.69 -9.90 19.50
N LEU A 10 -2.43 -9.88 19.10
CA LEU A 10 -1.30 -10.02 20.04
C LEU A 10 -1.08 -8.69 20.76
N VAL A 11 -1.11 -8.71 22.08
CA VAL A 11 -0.81 -7.56 22.95
C VAL A 11 0.51 -7.82 23.66
N LEU A 12 1.43 -6.86 23.60
CA LEU A 12 2.74 -6.91 24.24
C LEU A 12 2.83 -5.83 25.34
N ASN A 13 3.57 -6.11 26.42
CA ASN A 13 3.77 -5.13 27.50
C ASN A 13 4.56 -3.87 27.08
N SER A 14 5.27 -3.93 25.96
CA SER A 14 6.00 -2.80 25.39
C SER A 14 5.10 -1.68 24.86
N GLU A 15 3.84 -1.97 24.53
CA GLU A 15 2.90 -1.01 23.94
C GLU A 15 2.58 0.12 24.90
N ILE A 16 2.24 -0.21 26.16
CA ILE A 16 1.96 0.79 27.21
C ILE A 16 3.19 1.69 27.43
N LYS A 17 4.39 1.11 27.47
CA LYS A 17 5.64 1.88 27.61
C LYS A 17 5.83 2.87 26.44
N ASN A 18 5.55 2.45 25.23
CA ASN A 18 5.67 3.31 24.05
C ASN A 18 4.60 4.42 24.05
N ILE A 19 3.37 4.10 24.46
CA ILE A 19 2.28 5.09 24.58
C ILE A 19 2.65 6.14 25.66
N THR A 20 3.11 5.70 26.82
CA THR A 20 3.56 6.61 27.90
C THR A 20 4.66 7.53 27.37
N ARG A 21 5.64 7.02 26.62
CA ARG A 21 6.69 7.85 26.03
C ARG A 21 6.13 8.91 25.06
N VAL A 22 5.10 8.60 24.26
CA VAL A 22 4.44 9.59 23.39
C VAL A 22 3.77 10.69 24.22
N LEU A 23 3.12 10.31 25.32
CA LEU A 23 2.49 11.27 26.24
C LEU A 23 3.54 12.22 26.85
N ASP A 24 4.67 11.67 27.33
CA ASP A 24 5.77 12.45 27.91
C ASP A 24 6.39 13.44 26.91
N ILE A 25 6.53 13.02 25.63
CA ILE A 25 7.06 13.89 24.55
C ILE A 25 6.06 14.99 24.19
N GLY A 26 4.74 14.77 24.38
CA GLY A 26 3.69 15.74 24.08
C GLY A 26 3.45 15.98 22.59
N LYS A 27 4.00 15.15 21.68
CA LYS A 27 3.78 15.26 20.23
C LYS A 27 2.85 14.16 19.74
N PHE A 28 1.58 14.51 19.54
CA PHE A 28 0.52 13.57 19.13
C PHE A 28 0.23 13.56 17.63
N SER A 29 0.72 14.55 16.88
CA SER A 29 0.53 14.60 15.42
C SER A 29 1.46 13.61 14.71
N GLY A 30 1.14 13.30 13.45
CA GLY A 30 1.98 12.47 12.58
C GLY A 30 3.43 12.98 12.46
N ASP A 31 4.30 12.14 11.89
CA ASP A 31 5.74 12.38 11.72
C ASP A 31 6.53 12.60 13.02
N GLY A 32 6.01 12.04 14.12
CA GLY A 32 6.72 11.92 15.39
C GLY A 32 7.82 10.84 15.35
N GLU A 33 8.42 10.61 16.53
CA GLU A 33 9.52 9.65 16.68
C GLU A 33 9.13 8.24 16.20
N PHE A 34 7.95 7.75 16.61
CA PHE A 34 7.51 6.40 16.27
C PHE A 34 7.13 6.25 14.79
N THR A 35 6.52 7.28 14.16
CA THR A 35 6.27 7.28 12.71
C THR A 35 7.58 7.12 11.95
N LYS A 36 8.61 7.89 12.32
CA LYS A 36 9.94 7.80 11.68
C LYS A 36 10.59 6.43 11.88
N LYS A 37 10.50 5.87 13.10
CA LYS A 37 11.02 4.52 13.39
C LYS A 37 10.33 3.45 12.53
N CYS A 38 9.01 3.52 12.41
CA CYS A 38 8.25 2.58 11.58
C CYS A 38 8.60 2.73 10.08
N ASN A 39 8.63 3.96 9.56
CA ASN A 39 9.02 4.20 8.17
C ASN A 39 10.41 3.63 7.89
N ASN A 40 11.41 3.98 8.70
CA ASN A 40 12.79 3.52 8.52
C ASN A 40 12.91 1.99 8.60
N TRP A 41 12.18 1.37 9.54
CA TRP A 41 12.19 -0.08 9.68
C TRP A 41 11.57 -0.75 8.44
N LEU A 42 10.44 -0.24 7.96
CA LEU A 42 9.77 -0.74 6.76
C LEU A 42 10.63 -0.52 5.50
N GLU A 43 11.27 0.64 5.35
CA GLU A 43 12.22 0.92 4.26
C GLU A 43 13.38 -0.08 4.27
N ALA A 44 13.96 -0.34 5.44
CA ALA A 44 15.05 -1.31 5.57
C ALA A 44 14.60 -2.75 5.26
N TYR A 45 13.40 -3.14 5.71
CA TYR A 45 12.84 -4.46 5.47
C TYR A 45 12.48 -4.67 3.99
N THR A 46 11.75 -3.74 3.39
CA THR A 46 11.28 -3.85 1.99
C THR A 46 12.37 -3.52 0.98
N LYS A 47 13.44 -2.83 1.41
CA LYS A 47 14.48 -2.23 0.54
C LYS A 47 13.87 -1.26 -0.49
N SER A 48 12.72 -0.70 -0.19
CA SER A 48 12.04 0.29 -1.02
C SER A 48 12.69 1.66 -0.91
N LYS A 49 12.38 2.54 -1.86
CA LYS A 49 12.92 3.91 -1.89
C LYS A 49 12.35 4.80 -0.79
N LYS A 50 11.06 4.61 -0.48
CA LYS A 50 10.37 5.37 0.55
C LYS A 50 9.19 4.57 1.10
N VAL A 51 8.93 4.71 2.41
CA VAL A 51 7.70 4.26 3.04
C VAL A 51 7.06 5.41 3.80
N LEU A 52 5.74 5.53 3.68
CA LEU A 52 4.95 6.50 4.42
C LEU A 52 3.80 5.77 5.13
N LEU A 53 3.74 5.91 6.46
CA LEU A 53 2.58 5.43 7.22
C LEU A 53 1.32 6.20 6.81
N THR A 54 0.23 5.47 6.71
CA THR A 54 -1.13 5.94 6.46
C THR A 54 -2.05 5.49 7.59
N THR A 55 -3.26 6.04 7.64
CA THR A 55 -4.26 5.69 8.66
C THR A 55 -4.90 4.32 8.43
N SER A 56 -4.80 3.79 7.21
CA SER A 56 -5.22 2.43 6.86
C SER A 56 -4.58 2.00 5.54
N CYS A 57 -4.62 0.70 5.21
CA CYS A 57 -4.26 0.20 3.88
C CYS A 57 -5.21 0.76 2.79
N THR A 58 -6.48 0.96 3.12
CA THR A 58 -7.44 1.62 2.21
C THR A 58 -6.93 2.98 1.77
N HIS A 59 -6.50 3.83 2.70
CA HIS A 59 -5.91 5.13 2.36
C HIS A 59 -4.58 5.02 1.61
N ALA A 60 -3.78 3.97 1.84
CA ALA A 60 -2.58 3.71 1.03
C ALA A 60 -2.94 3.38 -0.43
N LEU A 61 -3.98 2.58 -0.66
CA LEU A 61 -4.51 2.27 -1.99
C LEU A 61 -5.10 3.51 -2.67
N GLU A 62 -5.88 4.33 -1.94
CA GLU A 62 -6.43 5.60 -2.43
C GLU A 62 -5.31 6.57 -2.82
N LEU A 63 -4.27 6.69 -1.98
CA LEU A 63 -3.09 7.49 -2.29
C LEU A 63 -2.39 6.96 -3.54
N SER A 64 -2.28 5.64 -3.70
CA SER A 64 -1.71 5.02 -4.91
C SER A 64 -2.50 5.39 -6.16
N ALA A 65 -3.84 5.35 -6.10
CA ALA A 65 -4.71 5.75 -7.22
C ALA A 65 -4.51 7.23 -7.62
N ILE A 66 -4.27 8.11 -6.64
CA ILE A 66 -3.95 9.53 -6.89
C ILE A 66 -2.56 9.66 -7.53
N LEU A 67 -1.56 8.94 -7.02
CA LEU A 67 -0.18 9.02 -7.50
C LEU A 67 -0.03 8.58 -8.94
N VAL A 68 -0.68 7.47 -9.33
CA VAL A 68 -0.68 7.01 -10.72
C VAL A 68 -1.68 7.77 -11.61
N ASN A 69 -2.28 8.82 -11.05
CA ASN A 69 -3.17 9.75 -11.75
C ASN A 69 -4.36 9.06 -12.45
N ILE A 70 -5.07 8.20 -11.72
CA ILE A 70 -6.31 7.57 -12.22
C ILE A 70 -7.35 8.65 -12.53
N GLN A 71 -7.93 8.55 -13.72
CA GLN A 71 -8.95 9.46 -14.23
C GLN A 71 -10.27 8.73 -14.51
N PRO A 72 -11.40 9.44 -14.57
CA PRO A 72 -12.67 8.86 -14.98
C PRO A 72 -12.56 8.18 -16.36
N GLY A 73 -12.95 6.89 -16.39
CA GLY A 73 -12.90 6.08 -17.61
C GLY A 73 -11.65 5.24 -17.78
N ASP A 74 -10.60 5.46 -16.98
CA ASP A 74 -9.47 4.52 -16.91
C ASP A 74 -9.92 3.16 -16.44
N GLU A 75 -9.24 2.10 -16.86
CA GLU A 75 -9.50 0.73 -16.43
C GLU A 75 -8.38 0.24 -15.51
N VAL A 76 -8.79 -0.46 -14.43
CA VAL A 76 -7.88 -1.05 -13.47
C VAL A 76 -8.19 -2.54 -13.36
N ILE A 77 -7.18 -3.37 -13.59
CA ILE A 77 -7.30 -4.84 -13.55
C ILE A 77 -7.00 -5.33 -12.15
N THR A 78 -7.89 -6.16 -11.59
CA THR A 78 -7.69 -6.84 -10.31
C THR A 78 -8.51 -8.14 -10.26
N SER A 79 -8.40 -8.93 -9.19
CA SER A 79 -9.28 -10.08 -8.95
C SER A 79 -10.51 -9.69 -8.13
N SER A 80 -11.62 -10.40 -8.32
CA SER A 80 -12.83 -10.22 -7.48
C SER A 80 -12.71 -10.90 -6.11
N TYR A 81 -11.78 -11.83 -5.95
CA TYR A 81 -11.50 -12.50 -4.68
C TYR A 81 -10.54 -11.64 -3.85
N SER A 82 -11.08 -10.63 -3.22
CA SER A 82 -10.34 -9.62 -2.48
C SER A 82 -11.22 -8.89 -1.48
N PHE A 83 -10.60 -8.05 -0.66
CA PHE A 83 -11.32 -7.06 0.13
C PHE A 83 -11.72 -5.88 -0.77
N VAL A 84 -12.87 -5.28 -0.49
CA VAL A 84 -13.46 -4.23 -1.35
C VAL A 84 -12.55 -3.00 -1.57
N SER A 85 -11.65 -2.70 -0.65
CA SER A 85 -10.73 -1.56 -0.76
C SER A 85 -9.81 -1.65 -1.97
N SER A 86 -9.42 -2.88 -2.39
CA SER A 86 -8.58 -3.10 -3.57
C SER A 86 -9.20 -2.56 -4.86
N ALA A 87 -10.53 -2.51 -4.93
CA ALA A 87 -11.28 -1.94 -6.05
C ALA A 87 -11.76 -0.51 -5.78
N ASN A 88 -12.32 -0.26 -4.59
CA ASN A 88 -12.96 1.01 -4.24
C ASN A 88 -12.01 2.20 -4.33
N ALA A 89 -10.74 2.03 -3.96
CA ALA A 89 -9.73 3.09 -4.04
C ALA A 89 -9.62 3.71 -5.45
N PHE A 90 -9.78 2.90 -6.48
CA PHE A 90 -9.72 3.34 -7.87
C PHE A 90 -11.08 3.80 -8.40
N ILE A 91 -12.17 3.18 -7.93
CA ILE A 91 -13.56 3.60 -8.26
C ILE A 91 -13.80 5.03 -7.77
N LEU A 92 -13.29 5.42 -6.61
CA LEU A 92 -13.39 6.79 -6.07
C LEU A 92 -12.76 7.83 -7.03
N ARG A 93 -11.85 7.42 -7.89
CA ARG A 93 -11.25 8.26 -8.95
C ARG A 93 -11.98 8.17 -10.29
N GLY A 94 -13.07 7.38 -10.36
CA GLY A 94 -13.87 7.19 -11.57
C GLY A 94 -13.36 6.09 -12.49
N ALA A 95 -12.44 5.24 -12.03
CA ALA A 95 -12.00 4.09 -12.79
C ALA A 95 -13.09 3.03 -12.92
N LYS A 96 -13.04 2.29 -14.02
CA LYS A 96 -13.77 1.04 -14.22
C LYS A 96 -12.88 -0.13 -13.80
N ILE A 97 -13.38 -0.97 -12.92
CA ILE A 97 -12.66 -2.20 -12.53
C ILE A 97 -12.91 -3.29 -13.56
N VAL A 98 -11.83 -3.90 -14.02
CA VAL A 98 -11.83 -5.08 -14.89
C VAL A 98 -11.39 -6.27 -14.06
N PHE A 99 -12.34 -7.15 -13.76
CA PHE A 99 -12.04 -8.33 -12.96
C PHE A 99 -11.45 -9.44 -13.84
N VAL A 100 -10.34 -9.99 -13.38
CA VAL A 100 -9.71 -11.19 -13.91
C VAL A 100 -9.90 -12.31 -12.88
N ASP A 101 -10.17 -13.52 -13.35
CA ASP A 101 -10.40 -14.67 -12.50
C ASP A 101 -9.14 -15.06 -11.71
N ILE A 102 -9.32 -15.90 -10.72
CA ILE A 102 -8.26 -16.35 -9.82
C ILE A 102 -7.75 -17.74 -10.22
N ARG A 103 -6.54 -18.05 -9.80
CA ARG A 103 -5.97 -19.40 -9.83
C ARG A 103 -6.62 -20.26 -8.74
N PRO A 104 -6.98 -21.50 -9.02
CA PRO A 104 -7.60 -22.38 -8.03
C PRO A 104 -6.64 -22.85 -6.93
N ASP A 105 -5.34 -22.82 -7.19
CA ASP A 105 -4.30 -23.28 -6.26
C ASP A 105 -3.86 -22.23 -5.23
N THR A 106 -3.89 -20.94 -5.60
CA THR A 106 -3.43 -19.83 -4.74
C THR A 106 -4.51 -18.84 -4.35
N MET A 107 -5.65 -18.83 -5.04
CA MET A 107 -6.72 -17.83 -4.95
C MET A 107 -6.28 -16.42 -5.37
N ASN A 108 -5.06 -16.26 -5.87
CA ASN A 108 -4.57 -15.01 -6.43
C ASN A 108 -5.01 -14.84 -7.88
N ILE A 109 -4.90 -13.61 -8.40
CA ILE A 109 -5.20 -13.32 -9.81
C ILE A 109 -4.48 -14.31 -10.74
N ASP A 110 -5.19 -14.81 -11.74
CA ASP A 110 -4.62 -15.68 -12.78
C ASP A 110 -3.85 -14.80 -13.79
N GLU A 111 -2.54 -14.76 -13.65
CA GLU A 111 -1.66 -13.93 -14.47
C GLU A 111 -1.76 -14.23 -15.96
N SER A 112 -2.11 -15.48 -16.33
CA SER A 112 -2.27 -15.88 -17.73
C SER A 112 -3.47 -15.23 -18.43
N LYS A 113 -4.42 -14.70 -17.66
CA LYS A 113 -5.64 -14.05 -18.14
C LYS A 113 -5.54 -12.52 -18.16
N ILE A 114 -4.48 -11.94 -17.59
CA ILE A 114 -4.35 -10.47 -17.47
C ILE A 114 -4.24 -9.85 -18.86
N GLU A 115 -3.39 -10.39 -19.72
CA GLU A 115 -3.07 -9.76 -21.00
C GLU A 115 -4.30 -9.62 -21.91
N GLN A 116 -5.20 -10.62 -21.92
CA GLN A 116 -6.44 -10.55 -22.70
C GLN A 116 -7.47 -9.53 -22.15
N ALA A 117 -7.31 -9.09 -20.91
CA ALA A 117 -8.18 -8.09 -20.28
C ALA A 117 -7.69 -6.65 -20.51
N ILE A 118 -6.51 -6.48 -21.11
CA ILE A 118 -5.92 -5.15 -21.36
C ILE A 118 -6.60 -4.49 -22.55
N THR A 119 -6.96 -3.22 -22.37
CA THR A 119 -7.46 -2.34 -23.44
C THR A 119 -6.61 -1.06 -23.51
N SER A 120 -6.90 -0.19 -24.47
CA SER A 120 -6.26 1.14 -24.54
C SER A 120 -6.60 2.07 -23.37
N LYS A 121 -7.52 1.68 -22.50
CA LYS A 121 -7.93 2.41 -21.29
C LYS A 121 -7.30 1.85 -20.03
N THR A 122 -6.67 0.68 -20.10
CA THR A 122 -6.04 0.07 -18.92
C THR A 122 -4.89 0.94 -18.44
N LYS A 123 -4.91 1.29 -17.17
CA LYS A 123 -3.92 2.17 -16.52
C LYS A 123 -3.06 1.43 -15.51
N ALA A 124 -3.64 0.47 -14.80
CA ALA A 124 -2.96 -0.23 -13.72
C ALA A 124 -3.44 -1.67 -13.55
N ILE A 125 -2.56 -2.48 -12.97
CA ILE A 125 -2.85 -3.83 -12.45
C ILE A 125 -2.67 -3.78 -10.94
N VAL A 126 -3.65 -4.31 -10.21
CA VAL A 126 -3.64 -4.39 -8.74
C VAL A 126 -3.68 -5.85 -8.32
N PRO A 127 -2.51 -6.53 -8.25
CA PRO A 127 -2.42 -7.86 -7.70
C PRO A 127 -2.66 -7.82 -6.19
N VAL A 128 -3.47 -8.76 -5.69
CA VAL A 128 -3.74 -8.93 -4.26
C VAL A 128 -3.02 -10.18 -3.77
N HIS A 129 -2.10 -10.02 -2.84
CA HIS A 129 -1.37 -11.14 -2.22
C HIS A 129 -2.21 -11.80 -1.12
N TYR A 130 -3.22 -12.58 -1.55
CA TYR A 130 -4.20 -13.14 -0.64
C TYR A 130 -3.56 -14.09 0.38
N ALA A 131 -3.94 -13.93 1.64
CA ALA A 131 -3.37 -14.68 2.78
C ALA A 131 -1.82 -14.62 2.89
N GLY A 132 -1.18 -13.61 2.28
CA GLY A 132 0.28 -13.49 2.23
C GLY A 132 0.95 -14.41 1.21
N VAL A 133 0.18 -15.10 0.37
CA VAL A 133 0.71 -15.87 -0.77
C VAL A 133 0.98 -14.90 -1.93
N ALA A 134 2.17 -14.97 -2.49
CA ALA A 134 2.55 -14.08 -3.59
C ALA A 134 1.78 -14.39 -4.88
N CYS A 135 1.37 -13.33 -5.62
CA CYS A 135 1.03 -13.46 -7.03
C CYS A 135 2.29 -13.76 -7.86
N GLU A 136 2.14 -14.21 -9.09
CA GLU A 136 3.25 -14.44 -10.02
C GLU A 136 3.79 -13.11 -10.56
N MET A 137 4.53 -12.41 -9.68
CA MET A 137 4.95 -11.03 -9.90
C MET A 137 5.88 -10.85 -11.10
N ASP A 138 6.72 -11.83 -11.44
CA ASP A 138 7.60 -11.70 -12.61
C ASP A 138 6.74 -11.56 -13.88
N THR A 139 5.75 -12.44 -14.07
CA THR A 139 4.83 -12.39 -15.21
C THR A 139 4.00 -11.09 -15.22
N ILE A 140 3.48 -10.69 -14.06
CA ILE A 140 2.71 -9.45 -13.94
C ILE A 140 3.55 -8.23 -14.31
N MET A 141 4.80 -8.17 -13.84
CA MET A 141 5.71 -7.06 -14.16
C MET A 141 6.15 -7.03 -15.63
N GLU A 142 6.33 -8.22 -16.24
CA GLU A 142 6.61 -8.32 -17.68
C GLU A 142 5.44 -7.80 -18.53
N ILE A 143 4.20 -8.20 -18.19
CA ILE A 143 2.98 -7.68 -18.83
C ILE A 143 2.88 -6.17 -18.64
N ALA A 144 3.05 -5.69 -17.41
CA ALA A 144 2.96 -4.27 -17.11
C ALA A 144 3.99 -3.44 -17.88
N LYS A 145 5.22 -3.94 -17.99
CA LYS A 145 6.27 -3.29 -18.79
C LYS A 145 5.93 -3.26 -20.29
N LYS A 146 5.39 -4.35 -20.82
CA LYS A 146 5.01 -4.45 -22.25
C LYS A 146 3.93 -3.46 -22.64
N TYR A 147 2.99 -3.19 -21.73
CA TYR A 147 1.83 -2.33 -21.97
C TYR A 147 1.92 -0.97 -21.26
N GLU A 148 3.07 -0.65 -20.67
CA GLU A 148 3.31 0.62 -19.94
C GLU A 148 2.30 0.88 -18.82
N LEU A 149 1.95 -0.19 -18.07
CA LEU A 149 0.97 -0.15 -16.98
C LEU A 149 1.65 0.00 -15.61
N TYR A 150 0.97 0.66 -14.69
CA TYR A 150 1.39 0.65 -13.29
C TYR A 150 1.00 -0.65 -12.59
N VAL A 151 1.83 -1.10 -11.64
CA VAL A 151 1.53 -2.22 -10.75
C VAL A 151 1.50 -1.70 -9.32
N ILE A 152 0.35 -1.85 -8.67
CA ILE A 152 0.13 -1.49 -7.26
C ILE A 152 -0.18 -2.79 -6.50
N GLU A 153 0.75 -3.23 -5.66
CA GLU A 153 0.57 -4.44 -4.87
C GLU A 153 -0.36 -4.17 -3.67
N ASP A 154 -1.52 -4.80 -3.64
CA ASP A 154 -2.29 -4.92 -2.40
C ASP A 154 -1.66 -6.04 -1.56
N ALA A 155 -0.72 -5.65 -0.72
CA ALA A 155 -0.01 -6.52 0.20
C ALA A 155 -0.55 -6.39 1.64
N ALA A 156 -1.86 -6.09 1.79
CA ALA A 156 -2.50 -5.95 3.10
C ALA A 156 -2.32 -7.15 4.02
N GLN A 157 -2.03 -8.32 3.48
CA GLN A 157 -1.73 -9.56 4.22
C GLN A 157 -0.28 -10.03 3.98
N GLY A 158 0.55 -9.21 3.33
CA GLY A 158 1.87 -9.57 2.83
C GLY A 158 3.06 -9.22 3.72
N VAL A 159 2.84 -8.62 4.90
CA VAL A 159 3.93 -8.24 5.81
C VAL A 159 4.73 -9.48 6.22
N MET A 160 6.06 -9.45 6.02
CA MET A 160 7.02 -10.55 6.22
C MET A 160 6.91 -11.71 5.22
N SER A 161 6.02 -11.66 4.25
CA SER A 161 5.99 -12.59 3.12
C SER A 161 6.90 -12.12 1.99
N THR A 162 7.38 -13.06 1.19
CA THR A 162 8.31 -12.77 0.09
C THR A 162 7.95 -13.51 -1.19
N TYR A 163 8.34 -12.94 -2.32
CA TYR A 163 8.37 -13.58 -3.63
C TYR A 163 9.81 -13.63 -4.13
N LYS A 164 10.36 -14.82 -4.29
CA LYS A 164 11.76 -15.05 -4.72
C LYS A 164 12.76 -14.21 -3.91
N GLY A 165 12.55 -14.11 -2.59
CA GLY A 165 13.43 -13.38 -1.68
C GLY A 165 13.22 -11.86 -1.62
N LYS A 166 12.27 -11.30 -2.39
CA LYS A 166 11.86 -9.89 -2.31
C LYS A 166 10.60 -9.77 -1.45
N ALA A 167 10.55 -8.79 -0.57
CA ALA A 167 9.36 -8.54 0.26
C ALA A 167 8.14 -8.22 -0.62
N LEU A 168 6.97 -8.78 -0.29
CA LEU A 168 5.73 -8.38 -0.96
C LEU A 168 5.46 -6.90 -0.69
N GLY A 169 4.89 -6.20 -1.68
CA GLY A 169 4.73 -4.75 -1.67
C GLY A 169 5.96 -3.98 -2.18
N SER A 170 7.10 -4.66 -2.45
CA SER A 170 8.32 -4.02 -2.93
C SER A 170 8.72 -4.38 -4.37
N ILE A 171 7.81 -5.00 -5.12
CA ILE A 171 8.10 -5.51 -6.47
C ILE A 171 7.47 -4.64 -7.55
N GLY A 172 6.21 -4.23 -7.35
CA GLY A 172 5.51 -3.30 -8.22
C GLY A 172 6.00 -1.85 -8.07
N HIS A 173 5.36 -0.92 -8.73
CA HIS A 173 5.68 0.51 -8.63
C HIS A 173 5.34 1.08 -7.24
N LEU A 174 4.23 0.62 -6.66
CA LEU A 174 3.73 0.96 -5.34
C LEU A 174 3.25 -0.32 -4.64
N GLY A 175 3.30 -0.34 -3.31
CA GLY A 175 2.74 -1.40 -2.49
C GLY A 175 1.99 -0.84 -1.29
N CYS A 176 1.03 -1.61 -0.76
CA CYS A 176 0.18 -1.18 0.34
C CYS A 176 0.14 -2.24 1.43
N PHE A 177 0.53 -1.88 2.65
CA PHE A 177 0.45 -2.74 3.84
C PHE A 177 -0.71 -2.35 4.74
N SER A 178 -1.25 -3.33 5.46
CA SER A 178 -2.26 -3.14 6.51
C SER A 178 -1.71 -3.54 7.86
N PHE A 179 -2.00 -2.71 8.85
CA PHE A 179 -1.75 -2.97 10.27
C PHE A 179 -3.06 -2.95 11.08
N HIS A 180 -4.17 -3.30 10.42
CA HIS A 180 -5.46 -3.52 11.06
C HIS A 180 -5.37 -4.68 12.07
N GLU A 181 -6.19 -4.68 13.13
CA GLU A 181 -6.15 -5.67 14.20
C GLU A 181 -6.25 -7.14 13.72
N THR A 182 -6.89 -7.37 12.57
CA THR A 182 -7.03 -8.73 11.99
C THR A 182 -5.79 -9.23 11.27
N LYS A 183 -4.75 -8.42 11.12
CA LYS A 183 -3.53 -8.78 10.39
C LYS A 183 -2.51 -9.47 11.30
N ASN A 184 -1.55 -10.16 10.68
CA ASN A 184 -0.44 -10.82 11.38
C ASN A 184 0.46 -9.83 12.14
N TYR A 185 0.58 -8.59 11.66
CA TYR A 185 1.21 -7.46 12.36
C TYR A 185 0.19 -6.33 12.45
N HIS A 186 -0.09 -5.85 13.64
CA HIS A 186 -1.16 -4.87 13.85
C HIS A 186 -0.80 -3.79 14.88
N CYS A 187 -1.50 -2.69 14.81
CA CYS A 187 -1.48 -1.62 15.80
C CYS A 187 -2.89 -1.07 16.09
N GLY A 188 -3.90 -1.91 15.86
CA GLY A 188 -5.31 -1.50 15.89
C GLY A 188 -5.77 -1.05 14.52
N GLU A 189 -5.36 0.12 14.07
CA GLU A 189 -5.71 0.67 12.76
C GLU A 189 -4.58 1.52 12.20
N ALA A 190 -3.94 1.02 11.15
CA ALA A 190 -2.97 1.76 10.32
C ALA A 190 -2.69 1.02 9.01
N GLY A 191 -1.95 1.68 8.13
CA GLY A 191 -1.39 1.13 6.91
C GLY A 191 -0.07 1.80 6.55
N ALA A 192 0.50 1.39 5.44
CA ALA A 192 1.64 2.05 4.84
C ALA A 192 1.59 1.96 3.32
N ILE A 193 2.01 3.01 2.65
CA ILE A 193 2.36 2.97 1.24
C ILE A 193 3.86 2.76 1.10
N ILE A 194 4.23 1.79 0.27
CA ILE A 194 5.60 1.47 -0.10
C ILE A 194 5.83 2.04 -1.50
N ILE A 195 6.83 2.88 -1.67
CA ILE A 195 7.13 3.59 -2.91
C ILE A 195 8.43 3.02 -3.48
N ASN A 196 8.33 2.29 -4.56
CA ASN A 196 9.45 1.64 -5.23
C ASN A 196 9.96 2.47 -6.43
N ASN A 197 9.06 3.23 -7.09
CA ASN A 197 9.43 4.18 -8.13
C ASN A 197 9.66 5.58 -7.52
N GLU A 198 10.88 6.09 -7.66
CA GLU A 198 11.32 7.38 -7.09
C GLU A 198 10.48 8.57 -7.55
N ASP A 199 9.93 8.53 -8.76
CA ASP A 199 9.13 9.62 -9.34
C ASP A 199 7.88 9.97 -8.50
N PHE A 200 7.43 9.04 -7.67
CA PHE A 200 6.26 9.25 -6.81
C PHE A 200 6.58 9.84 -5.43
N ILE A 201 7.86 9.89 -5.01
CA ILE A 201 8.22 10.21 -3.61
C ILE A 201 7.75 11.60 -3.21
N ASP A 202 8.15 12.62 -3.96
CA ASP A 202 7.85 14.01 -3.59
C ASP A 202 6.34 14.27 -3.59
N ARG A 203 5.64 13.78 -4.61
CA ARG A 203 4.19 13.94 -4.70
C ARG A 203 3.47 13.16 -3.60
N ALA A 204 3.94 11.97 -3.23
CA ALA A 204 3.36 11.20 -2.14
C ALA A 204 3.48 11.91 -0.79
N GLU A 205 4.64 12.51 -0.50
CA GLU A 205 4.82 13.32 0.71
C GLU A 205 3.89 14.54 0.73
N ILE A 206 3.73 15.22 -0.41
CA ILE A 206 2.83 16.38 -0.55
C ILE A 206 1.38 15.97 -0.30
N ILE A 207 0.88 14.95 -1.01
CA ILE A 207 -0.51 14.51 -0.90
C ILE A 207 -0.80 14.00 0.52
N ARG A 208 0.09 13.18 1.11
CA ARG A 208 -0.06 12.72 2.50
C ARG A 208 -0.14 13.90 3.49
N GLU A 209 0.54 15.00 3.21
CA GLU A 209 0.47 16.25 3.98
C GLU A 209 -0.59 17.22 3.44
N LYS A 210 -1.69 16.70 2.93
CA LYS A 210 -2.91 17.46 2.54
C LYS A 210 -2.67 18.43 1.37
N GLY A 211 -1.81 18.02 0.41
CA GLY A 211 -1.44 18.86 -0.74
C GLY A 211 -0.47 20.00 -0.38
N THR A 212 0.21 19.94 0.75
CA THR A 212 1.16 20.96 1.17
C THR A 212 2.60 20.48 1.05
N ASN A 213 3.52 21.39 0.79
CA ASN A 213 4.97 21.12 0.81
C ASN A 213 5.58 21.22 2.23
N ARG A 214 4.81 20.89 3.27
CA ARG A 214 5.22 20.95 4.68
C ARG A 214 6.44 20.09 4.98
N SER A 215 6.61 18.96 4.31
CA SER A 215 7.79 18.10 4.49
C SER A 215 9.09 18.82 4.13
N LEU A 216 9.11 19.62 3.08
CA LEU A 216 10.25 20.43 2.67
C LEU A 216 10.54 21.57 3.67
N PHE A 217 9.48 22.19 4.20
CA PHE A 217 9.63 23.19 5.27
C PHE A 217 10.26 22.58 6.54
N LEU A 218 9.80 21.40 6.96
CA LEU A 218 10.35 20.71 8.14
C LEU A 218 11.81 20.26 7.96
N ARG A 219 12.26 20.07 6.71
CA ARG A 219 13.66 19.80 6.35
C ARG A 219 14.52 21.06 6.26
N GLY A 220 13.93 22.23 6.45
CA GLY A 220 14.65 23.53 6.32
C GLY A 220 14.95 23.96 4.89
N THR A 221 14.30 23.34 3.89
CA THR A 221 14.47 23.66 2.47
C THR A 221 13.65 24.88 2.05
N LEU A 222 12.61 25.22 2.82
CA LEU A 222 11.71 26.33 2.57
C LEU A 222 11.51 27.16 3.84
N ASP A 223 11.37 28.46 3.69
CA ASP A 223 11.06 29.39 4.78
C ASP A 223 9.59 29.30 5.23
N LYS A 224 8.71 28.86 4.35
CA LYS A 224 7.27 28.74 4.58
C LYS A 224 6.68 27.62 3.75
N TYR A 225 5.81 26.79 4.33
CA TYR A 225 5.03 25.82 3.55
C TYR A 225 3.70 26.43 3.08
N ARG A 226 3.20 25.89 1.97
CA ARG A 226 1.96 26.30 1.33
C ARG A 226 1.31 25.12 0.61
N TRP A 227 0.09 25.31 0.18
CA TRP A 227 -0.62 24.36 -0.68
C TRP A 227 -0.02 24.37 -2.08
N VAL A 228 0.21 23.17 -2.65
CA VAL A 228 0.93 23.01 -3.94
C VAL A 228 0.34 21.92 -4.85
N ASP A 229 -0.58 21.05 -4.34
CA ASP A 229 -1.24 20.00 -5.15
C ASP A 229 -2.75 19.94 -4.83
#